data_02660febe34eae3eb42579760b8baa73
#
_entry.id   02660febe34eae3eb42579760b8baa73
#
_cell.length_a   1.000
_cell.length_b   1.000
_cell.length_c   1.000
_cell.angle_alpha   90.00
_cell.angle_beta   90.00
_cell.angle_gamma   90.00
#
_symmetry.space_group_name_H-M   'P 1'
#
loop_
_entity.id
_entity.type
_entity.pdbx_description
1 polymer ?
#
loop_
_entity_poly.entity_id
_entity_poly.type
_entity_poly.pdbx_seq_one_letter_code
_entity_poly.pdbx_strand_id
1 'polypeptide(L)'
;MTLTGIISAIGNNNSIYPLLVRDCGIEIPTKVILTKKQNKNDKDVQKLATRERLVDEYTTSAVWLGGIPLLEKINKNIIRKKGFNPEIDVKLLKNAEKTTEAVQGLDFNIKKFKNLAPDAVKELEFLKNNKSKYMKLLGGKVFSETAIPIALMGFIIPKLIFAWTAKTKREIAKKKAESRAKNLQNLNFGTSEFKTLEAFKAKNLSFKGNLISSMAEMSTVQKMAATDGGYAVGRVLTERNRNAAIDVGFKMAGMMFLNFVFPNMLAKFLDTTTGKLINTNLKLDIKMLADEEFINSIKNNALNLPRVKTEKELLDFVDKNPKNLFVQYANKYKKIKLLENGVRDPRSYVDLKGLKEFRDNIAEISEKALKSNDVTKFMQKAKRLKGANILANVGISSFLLAYALPKTQFAFRKLILKSELEPGIAE
;
A
#
# COMPACT_ATOMS: atom_id res chain seq x y z
N MET A 1 -20.50 10.17 1.18
CA MET A 1 -19.96 8.83 1.46
C MET A 1 -20.64 8.31 2.72
N THR A 2 -21.24 7.11 2.68
CA THR A 2 -21.91 6.55 3.88
C THR A 2 -20.86 6.10 4.92
N LEU A 3 -21.24 6.02 6.19
CA LEU A 3 -20.36 5.52 7.27
C LEU A 3 -19.80 4.13 6.95
N THR A 4 -20.64 3.21 6.45
CA THR A 4 -20.23 1.88 5.97
C THR A 4 -19.18 1.99 4.84
N GLY A 5 -19.33 2.98 3.95
CA GLY A 5 -18.37 3.24 2.88
C GLY A 5 -17.01 3.69 3.39
N ILE A 6 -16.98 4.54 4.41
CA ILE A 6 -15.75 4.99 5.07
C ILE A 6 -15.06 3.82 5.77
N ILE A 7 -15.80 3.04 6.58
CA ILE A 7 -15.27 1.87 7.29
C ILE A 7 -14.71 0.85 6.30
N SER A 8 -15.41 0.56 5.20
CA SER A 8 -14.91 -0.34 4.15
C SER A 8 -13.62 0.18 3.51
N ALA A 9 -13.54 1.49 3.21
CA ALA A 9 -12.34 2.08 2.63
C ALA A 9 -11.14 1.97 3.57
N ILE A 10 -11.33 2.24 4.86
CA ILE A 10 -10.29 2.14 5.89
C ILE A 10 -9.91 0.67 6.17
N GLY A 11 -10.86 -0.27 6.03
CA GLY A 11 -10.61 -1.71 6.20
C GLY A 11 -9.98 -2.39 5.00
N ASN A 12 -9.88 -1.72 3.87
CA ASN A 12 -9.28 -2.29 2.66
C ASN A 12 -7.76 -2.09 2.64
N ASN A 13 -7.02 -3.06 3.19
CA ASN A 13 -5.55 -3.02 3.23
C ASN A 13 -4.88 -2.98 1.85
N ASN A 14 -5.63 -3.19 0.76
CA ASN A 14 -5.13 -3.02 -0.62
C ASN A 14 -5.34 -1.60 -1.16
N SER A 15 -5.82 -0.67 -0.34
CA SER A 15 -6.00 0.74 -0.69
C SER A 15 -5.07 1.64 0.12
N ILE A 16 -4.89 2.89 -0.33
CA ILE A 16 -4.08 3.89 0.36
C ILE A 16 -4.77 4.50 1.59
N TYR A 17 -6.09 4.35 1.72
CA TYR A 17 -6.86 5.00 2.79
C TYR A 17 -6.45 4.57 4.20
N PRO A 18 -6.24 3.27 4.51
CA PRO A 18 -5.75 2.86 5.82
C PRO A 18 -4.39 3.47 6.15
N LEU A 19 -3.49 3.54 5.15
CA LEU A 19 -2.16 4.11 5.31
C LEU A 19 -2.24 5.61 5.59
N LEU A 20 -3.07 6.34 4.83
CA LEU A 20 -3.25 7.79 5.03
C LEU A 20 -3.79 8.11 6.43
N VAL A 21 -4.79 7.37 6.93
CA VAL A 21 -5.34 7.56 8.27
C VAL A 21 -4.30 7.23 9.34
N ARG A 22 -3.57 6.14 9.20
CA ARG A 22 -2.54 5.72 10.16
C ARG A 22 -1.36 6.69 10.18
N ASP A 23 -0.79 7.00 9.02
CA ASP A 23 0.40 7.86 8.89
C ASP A 23 0.09 9.31 9.25
N CYS A 24 -0.69 9.98 8.39
CA CYS A 24 -0.90 11.42 8.51
C CYS A 24 -1.78 11.79 9.70
N GLY A 25 -2.77 10.94 10.04
CA GLY A 25 -3.74 11.21 11.11
C GLY A 25 -3.24 10.86 12.51
N ILE A 26 -2.45 9.83 12.65
CA ILE A 26 -2.10 9.27 13.98
C ILE A 26 -0.59 9.19 14.20
N GLU A 27 0.14 8.57 13.28
CA GLU A 27 1.55 8.24 13.47
C GLU A 27 2.43 9.49 13.54
N ILE A 28 2.35 10.35 12.52
CA ILE A 28 3.20 11.55 12.44
C ILE A 28 2.96 12.49 13.64
N PRO A 29 1.71 12.88 13.98
CA PRO A 29 1.47 13.72 15.15
C PRO A 29 2.01 13.10 16.44
N THR A 30 1.79 11.79 16.64
CA THR A 30 2.26 11.08 17.84
C THR A 30 3.78 11.04 17.92
N LYS A 31 4.46 10.71 16.82
CA LYS A 31 5.94 10.72 16.75
C LYS A 31 6.54 12.09 17.04
N VAL A 32 5.94 13.16 16.51
CA VAL A 32 6.36 14.55 16.77
C VAL A 32 6.25 14.87 18.26
N ILE A 33 5.12 14.51 18.90
CA ILE A 33 4.92 14.71 20.34
C ILE A 33 5.93 13.90 21.16
N LEU A 34 6.18 12.64 20.80
CA LEU A 34 7.16 11.79 21.49
C LEU A 34 8.58 12.32 21.33
N THR A 35 8.97 12.75 20.12
CA THR A 35 10.28 13.39 19.89
C THR A 35 10.46 14.64 20.73
N LYS A 36 9.42 15.47 20.83
CA LYS A 36 9.42 16.65 21.72
C LYS A 36 9.61 16.26 23.19
N LYS A 37 8.90 15.24 23.67
CA LYS A 37 9.01 14.76 25.06
C LYS A 37 10.39 14.17 25.36
N GLN A 38 10.95 13.41 24.42
CA GLN A 38 12.25 12.75 24.59
C GLN A 38 13.39 13.78 24.76
N ASN A 39 13.34 14.85 23.98
CA ASN A 39 14.40 15.87 23.97
C ASN A 39 14.12 17.06 24.92
N LYS A 40 13.27 16.89 25.95
CA LYS A 40 12.85 17.97 26.86
C LYS A 40 13.98 18.62 27.65
N ASN A 41 15.08 17.90 27.87
CA ASN A 41 16.20 18.34 28.68
C ASN A 41 17.09 19.37 27.97
N ASP A 42 17.04 19.45 26.63
CA ASP A 42 17.73 20.45 25.83
C ASP A 42 16.74 21.14 24.87
N LYS A 43 16.42 22.41 25.12
CA LYS A 43 15.42 23.17 24.35
C LYS A 43 15.81 23.36 22.88
N ASP A 44 17.11 23.49 22.58
CA ASP A 44 17.57 23.70 21.21
C ASP A 44 17.52 22.36 20.43
N VAL A 45 18.01 21.27 21.03
CA VAL A 45 17.88 19.92 20.47
C VAL A 45 16.41 19.55 20.31
N GLN A 46 15.57 19.84 21.31
CA GLN A 46 14.12 19.60 21.23
C GLN A 46 13.48 20.29 20.01
N LYS A 47 13.80 21.58 19.82
CA LYS A 47 13.25 22.38 18.72
C LYS A 47 13.72 21.84 17.35
N LEU A 48 15.02 21.54 17.24
CA LEU A 48 15.61 21.02 16.01
C LEU A 48 15.07 19.64 15.66
N ALA A 49 15.12 18.69 16.63
CA ALA A 49 14.65 17.33 16.43
C ALA A 49 13.14 17.27 16.10
N THR A 50 12.32 18.07 16.79
CA THR A 50 10.88 18.14 16.54
C THR A 50 10.58 18.67 15.13
N ARG A 51 11.29 19.71 14.69
CA ARG A 51 11.15 20.31 13.36
C ARG A 51 11.63 19.35 12.27
N GLU A 52 12.80 18.74 12.48
CA GLU A 52 13.35 17.75 11.54
C GLU A 52 12.40 16.58 11.37
N ARG A 53 11.87 16.04 12.48
CA ARG A 53 10.89 14.96 12.46
C ARG A 53 9.62 15.34 11.70
N LEU A 54 9.06 16.52 11.98
CA LEU A 54 7.85 17.00 11.32
C LEU A 54 8.03 17.10 9.80
N VAL A 55 9.11 17.74 9.36
CA VAL A 55 9.38 17.98 7.94
C VAL A 55 9.70 16.66 7.24
N ASP A 56 10.53 15.80 7.83
CA ASP A 56 10.92 14.51 7.27
C ASP A 56 9.68 13.60 7.07
N GLU A 57 8.88 13.41 8.11
CA GLU A 57 7.72 12.51 8.06
C GLU A 57 6.66 13.02 7.06
N TYR A 58 6.29 14.31 7.08
CA TYR A 58 5.28 14.83 6.15
C TYR A 58 5.76 14.91 4.71
N THR A 59 7.02 15.28 4.44
CA THR A 59 7.54 15.30 3.06
C THR A 59 7.68 13.90 2.50
N THR A 60 8.13 12.95 3.31
CA THR A 60 8.21 11.54 2.93
C THR A 60 6.81 10.98 2.64
N SER A 61 5.84 11.19 3.54
CA SER A 61 4.46 10.77 3.33
C SER A 61 3.81 11.42 2.11
N ALA A 62 4.10 12.68 1.81
CA ALA A 62 3.60 13.36 0.62
C ALA A 62 4.12 12.71 -0.68
N VAL A 63 5.41 12.34 -0.73
CA VAL A 63 5.97 11.60 -1.87
C VAL A 63 5.38 10.21 -1.96
N TRP A 64 5.23 9.53 -0.85
CA TRP A 64 4.78 8.14 -0.78
C TRP A 64 3.28 8.02 -1.10
N LEU A 65 2.41 8.75 -0.37
CA LEU A 65 0.95 8.67 -0.51
C LEU A 65 0.41 9.48 -1.69
N GLY A 66 1.08 10.55 -2.09
CA GLY A 66 0.66 11.43 -3.18
C GLY A 66 1.46 11.25 -4.46
N GLY A 67 2.80 11.20 -4.35
CA GLY A 67 3.71 11.16 -5.49
C GLY A 67 3.58 9.87 -6.31
N ILE A 68 3.52 8.69 -5.67
CA ILE A 68 3.38 7.41 -6.37
C ILE A 68 2.07 7.33 -7.16
N PRO A 69 0.88 7.61 -6.59
CA PRO A 69 -0.36 7.66 -7.37
C PRO A 69 -0.35 8.71 -8.50
N LEU A 70 0.29 9.86 -8.27
CA LEU A 70 0.45 10.89 -9.31
C LEU A 70 1.29 10.39 -10.48
N LEU A 71 2.44 9.76 -10.20
CA LEU A 71 3.29 9.14 -11.21
C LEU A 71 2.55 8.04 -11.98
N GLU A 72 1.75 7.22 -11.29
CA GLU A 72 0.91 6.21 -11.92
C GLU A 72 -0.08 6.84 -12.91
N LYS A 73 -0.75 7.94 -12.52
CA LYS A 73 -1.66 8.69 -13.40
C LYS A 73 -0.94 9.28 -14.62
N ILE A 74 0.24 9.88 -14.41
CA ILE A 74 1.06 10.44 -15.50
C ILE A 74 1.47 9.34 -16.48
N ASN A 75 1.99 8.21 -15.98
CA ASN A 75 2.40 7.10 -16.81
C ASN A 75 1.24 6.47 -17.59
N LYS A 76 0.06 6.32 -16.98
CA LYS A 76 -1.15 5.88 -17.69
C LYS A 76 -1.48 6.83 -18.87
N ASN A 77 -1.35 8.12 -18.68
CA ASN A 77 -1.57 9.09 -19.74
C ASN A 77 -0.51 8.99 -20.85
N ILE A 78 0.75 8.75 -20.50
CA ILE A 78 1.83 8.54 -21.49
C ILE A 78 1.55 7.28 -22.33
N ILE A 79 1.14 6.18 -21.68
CA ILE A 79 0.79 4.91 -22.35
C ILE A 79 -0.39 5.13 -23.32
N ARG A 80 -1.45 5.86 -22.89
CA ARG A 80 -2.59 6.22 -23.76
C ARG A 80 -2.18 7.04 -24.97
N LYS A 81 -1.33 8.06 -24.79
CA LYS A 81 -0.81 8.89 -25.90
C LYS A 81 0.01 8.08 -26.92
N LYS A 82 0.55 6.93 -26.54
CA LYS A 82 1.26 6.00 -27.44
C LYS A 82 0.33 4.97 -28.08
N GLY A 83 -0.99 5.11 -27.91
CA GLY A 83 -2.01 4.26 -28.53
C GLY A 83 -2.34 2.98 -27.77
N PHE A 84 -1.78 2.77 -26.57
CA PHE A 84 -2.08 1.59 -25.76
C PHE A 84 -3.13 1.91 -24.69
N ASN A 85 -3.96 0.91 -24.37
CA ASN A 85 -4.85 1.00 -23.22
C ASN A 85 -4.10 0.58 -21.93
N PRO A 86 -3.88 1.50 -20.96
CA PRO A 86 -3.18 1.21 -19.73
C PRO A 86 -3.98 0.34 -18.74
N GLU A 87 -5.25 0.08 -19.00
CA GLU A 87 -6.13 -0.75 -18.17
C GLU A 87 -6.06 -2.25 -18.56
N ILE A 88 -5.31 -2.59 -19.61
CA ILE A 88 -5.07 -3.99 -19.97
C ILE A 88 -4.19 -4.63 -18.89
N ASP A 89 -4.66 -5.73 -18.33
CA ASP A 89 -3.93 -6.46 -17.29
C ASP A 89 -2.67 -7.11 -17.85
N VAL A 90 -1.54 -6.77 -17.25
CA VAL A 90 -0.22 -7.26 -17.68
C VAL A 90 -0.10 -8.78 -17.55
N LYS A 91 -0.89 -9.40 -16.66
CA LYS A 91 -0.94 -10.86 -16.50
C LYS A 91 -1.35 -11.59 -17.77
N LEU A 92 -2.10 -10.93 -18.67
CA LEU A 92 -2.47 -11.50 -19.98
C LEU A 92 -1.26 -11.70 -20.89
N LEU A 93 -0.15 -11.00 -20.65
CA LEU A 93 1.07 -11.08 -21.46
C LEU A 93 2.00 -12.22 -21.06
N LYS A 94 1.74 -12.90 -19.94
CA LYS A 94 2.51 -14.07 -19.51
C LYS A 94 2.28 -15.21 -20.48
N ASN A 95 3.35 -15.90 -20.84
CA ASN A 95 3.24 -17.11 -21.65
C ASN A 95 2.53 -18.19 -20.81
N ALA A 96 1.46 -18.71 -21.37
CA ALA A 96 0.59 -19.68 -20.72
C ALA A 96 1.21 -21.07 -20.74
N GLU A 97 2.27 -21.30 -19.96
CA GLU A 97 2.81 -22.65 -19.78
C GLU A 97 2.04 -23.46 -18.70
N LYS A 98 1.22 -22.79 -17.88
CA LYS A 98 0.40 -23.44 -16.86
C LYS A 98 -1.07 -23.49 -17.27
N THR A 99 -1.69 -24.65 -17.10
CA THR A 99 -3.06 -24.97 -17.54
C THR A 99 -4.16 -23.99 -17.12
N THR A 100 -4.04 -23.35 -15.96
CA THR A 100 -5.00 -22.35 -15.48
C THR A 100 -4.78 -20.95 -16.11
N GLU A 101 -3.55 -20.62 -16.53
CA GLU A 101 -3.23 -19.36 -17.19
C GLU A 101 -3.55 -19.42 -18.70
N ALA A 102 -3.55 -20.62 -19.30
CA ALA A 102 -3.87 -20.84 -20.72
C ALA A 102 -5.29 -20.36 -21.09
N VAL A 103 -6.25 -20.51 -20.17
CA VAL A 103 -7.67 -20.12 -20.40
C VAL A 103 -7.95 -18.63 -20.24
N GLN A 104 -6.94 -17.82 -19.93
CA GLN A 104 -7.05 -16.36 -19.79
C GLN A 104 -5.92 -15.61 -20.50
N GLY A 105 -5.02 -16.32 -21.22
CA GLY A 105 -3.93 -15.69 -21.97
C GLY A 105 -4.43 -14.79 -23.09
N LEU A 106 -3.53 -13.95 -23.60
CA LEU A 106 -3.84 -12.95 -24.64
C LEU A 106 -4.50 -13.59 -25.87
N ASP A 107 -3.90 -14.68 -26.40
CA ASP A 107 -4.38 -15.36 -27.61
C ASP A 107 -5.74 -16.03 -27.40
N PHE A 108 -5.94 -16.62 -26.22
CA PHE A 108 -7.21 -17.23 -25.85
C PHE A 108 -8.32 -16.18 -25.80
N ASN A 109 -8.06 -15.03 -25.12
CA ASN A 109 -9.05 -13.96 -25.00
C ASN A 109 -9.37 -13.33 -26.36
N ILE A 110 -8.38 -13.09 -27.22
CA ILE A 110 -8.59 -12.59 -28.58
C ILE A 110 -9.54 -13.54 -29.35
N LYS A 111 -9.24 -14.85 -29.34
CA LYS A 111 -10.05 -15.86 -30.06
C LYS A 111 -11.48 -15.95 -29.50
N LYS A 112 -11.62 -16.05 -28.17
CA LYS A 112 -12.91 -16.27 -27.49
C LYS A 112 -13.85 -15.06 -27.62
N PHE A 113 -13.31 -13.85 -27.53
CA PHE A 113 -14.13 -12.62 -27.46
C PHE A 113 -14.23 -11.86 -28.78
N LYS A 114 -13.71 -12.40 -29.88
CA LYS A 114 -13.68 -11.74 -31.20
C LYS A 114 -15.03 -11.16 -31.63
N ASN A 115 -16.10 -11.93 -31.46
CA ASN A 115 -17.45 -11.52 -31.84
C ASN A 115 -18.26 -10.91 -30.68
N LEU A 116 -17.82 -11.10 -29.42
CA LEU A 116 -18.54 -10.67 -28.22
C LEU A 116 -18.12 -9.29 -27.73
N ALA A 117 -16.87 -8.89 -28.00
CA ALA A 117 -16.27 -7.64 -27.56
C ALA A 117 -15.22 -7.15 -28.58
N PRO A 118 -15.64 -6.84 -29.85
CA PRO A 118 -14.71 -6.56 -30.95
C PRO A 118 -13.76 -5.39 -30.67
N ASP A 119 -14.22 -4.32 -29.99
CA ASP A 119 -13.36 -3.17 -29.70
C ASP A 119 -12.29 -3.50 -28.65
N ALA A 120 -12.65 -4.24 -27.61
CA ALA A 120 -11.68 -4.72 -26.64
C ALA A 120 -10.66 -5.68 -27.27
N VAL A 121 -11.10 -6.52 -28.21
CA VAL A 121 -10.22 -7.44 -28.94
C VAL A 121 -9.25 -6.68 -29.85
N LYS A 122 -9.69 -5.62 -30.55
CA LYS A 122 -8.78 -4.77 -31.37
C LYS A 122 -7.63 -4.20 -30.52
N GLU A 123 -7.94 -3.75 -29.27
CA GLU A 123 -6.90 -3.27 -28.36
C GLU A 123 -5.91 -4.37 -27.97
N LEU A 124 -6.41 -5.62 -27.74
CA LEU A 124 -5.56 -6.76 -27.43
C LEU A 124 -4.70 -7.18 -28.63
N GLU A 125 -5.23 -7.17 -29.86
CA GLU A 125 -4.49 -7.44 -31.09
C GLU A 125 -3.41 -6.38 -31.32
N PHE A 126 -3.74 -5.11 -31.16
CA PHE A 126 -2.75 -4.02 -31.22
C PHE A 126 -1.63 -4.22 -30.22
N LEU A 127 -1.97 -4.57 -28.97
CA LEU A 127 -1.02 -4.90 -27.93
C LEU A 127 -0.13 -6.08 -28.33
N LYS A 128 -0.71 -7.17 -28.83
CA LYS A 128 0.02 -8.37 -29.27
C LYS A 128 1.05 -8.03 -30.34
N ASN A 129 0.66 -7.26 -31.36
CA ASN A 129 1.51 -6.86 -32.47
C ASN A 129 2.62 -5.88 -32.06
N ASN A 130 2.42 -5.14 -30.96
CA ASN A 130 3.34 -4.15 -30.44
C ASN A 130 3.90 -4.50 -29.06
N LYS A 131 3.96 -5.77 -28.69
CA LYS A 131 4.34 -6.27 -27.34
C LYS A 131 5.66 -5.69 -26.86
N SER A 132 6.70 -5.66 -27.71
CA SER A 132 8.03 -5.12 -27.34
C SER A 132 7.98 -3.63 -26.97
N LYS A 133 7.24 -2.83 -27.75
CA LYS A 133 7.06 -1.39 -27.47
C LYS A 133 6.29 -1.16 -26.18
N TYR A 134 5.23 -1.94 -25.94
CA TYR A 134 4.46 -1.89 -24.70
C TYR A 134 5.30 -2.26 -23.48
N MET A 135 6.12 -3.33 -23.56
CA MET A 135 7.02 -3.73 -22.47
C MET A 135 8.07 -2.66 -22.13
N LYS A 136 8.57 -1.91 -23.11
CA LYS A 136 9.45 -0.76 -22.86
C LYS A 136 8.73 0.36 -22.10
N LEU A 137 7.48 0.67 -22.47
CA LEU A 137 6.66 1.65 -21.77
C LEU A 137 6.34 1.21 -20.31
N LEU A 138 6.03 -0.07 -20.12
CA LEU A 138 5.86 -0.64 -18.78
C LEU A 138 7.15 -0.57 -17.96
N GLY A 139 8.30 -0.84 -18.56
CA GLY A 139 9.60 -0.70 -17.90
C GLY A 139 9.83 0.74 -17.43
N GLY A 140 9.57 1.73 -18.28
CA GLY A 140 9.62 3.14 -17.92
C GLY A 140 8.64 3.53 -16.81
N LYS A 141 7.41 3.00 -16.88
CA LYS A 141 6.40 3.16 -15.83
C LYS A 141 6.89 2.63 -14.48
N VAL A 142 7.31 1.36 -14.44
CA VAL A 142 7.80 0.71 -13.21
C VAL A 142 9.00 1.46 -12.65
N PHE A 143 9.96 1.83 -13.51
CA PHE A 143 11.14 2.58 -13.09
C PHE A 143 10.77 3.92 -12.46
N SER A 144 9.92 4.71 -13.10
CA SER A 144 9.53 6.02 -12.58
C SER A 144 8.72 5.92 -11.28
N GLU A 145 7.83 4.94 -11.16
CA GLU A 145 6.98 4.74 -9.97
C GLU A 145 7.73 4.15 -8.77
N THR A 146 8.94 3.62 -8.97
CA THR A 146 9.78 3.05 -7.90
C THR A 146 11.06 3.83 -7.66
N ALA A 147 11.88 4.03 -8.68
CA ALA A 147 13.21 4.66 -8.55
C ALA A 147 13.13 6.14 -8.16
N ILE A 148 12.16 6.89 -8.71
CA ILE A 148 12.00 8.32 -8.38
C ILE A 148 11.62 8.50 -6.91
N PRO A 149 10.58 7.84 -6.36
CA PRO A 149 10.27 7.94 -4.94
C PRO A 149 11.40 7.47 -4.03
N ILE A 150 12.10 6.37 -4.37
CA ILE A 150 13.27 5.90 -3.60
C ILE A 150 14.36 6.97 -3.57
N ALA A 151 14.70 7.57 -4.72
CA ALA A 151 15.70 8.60 -4.79
C ALA A 151 15.33 9.84 -3.98
N LEU A 152 14.06 10.28 -4.08
CA LEU A 152 13.57 11.43 -3.33
C LEU A 152 13.58 11.17 -1.82
N MET A 153 12.92 10.12 -1.36
CA MET A 153 12.73 9.85 0.06
C MET A 153 13.99 9.31 0.73
N GLY A 154 14.73 8.42 0.07
CA GLY A 154 15.91 7.75 0.63
C GLY A 154 17.19 8.57 0.61
N PHE A 155 17.33 9.47 -0.37
CA PHE A 155 18.60 10.18 -0.59
C PHE A 155 18.47 11.71 -0.62
N ILE A 156 17.52 12.26 -1.38
CA ILE A 156 17.46 13.71 -1.60
C ILE A 156 16.87 14.43 -0.39
N ILE A 157 15.68 14.05 0.04
CA ILE A 157 14.99 14.67 1.18
C ILE A 157 15.84 14.61 2.46
N PRO A 158 16.40 13.46 2.88
CA PRO A 158 17.23 13.40 4.07
C PRO A 158 18.44 14.35 4.00
N LYS A 159 19.15 14.37 2.87
CA LYS A 159 20.31 15.26 2.71
C LYS A 159 19.93 16.74 2.80
N LEU A 160 18.81 17.14 2.21
CA LEU A 160 18.31 18.51 2.30
C LEU A 160 17.94 18.88 3.75
N ILE A 161 17.27 17.98 4.45
CA ILE A 161 16.88 18.18 5.86
C ILE A 161 18.13 18.25 6.73
N PHE A 162 19.11 17.38 6.54
CA PHE A 162 20.34 17.38 7.31
C PHE A 162 21.17 18.66 7.07
N ALA A 163 21.28 19.11 5.81
CA ALA A 163 21.94 20.37 5.48
C ALA A 163 21.23 21.58 6.14
N TRP A 164 19.90 21.58 6.11
CA TRP A 164 19.10 22.62 6.76
C TRP A 164 19.24 22.61 8.29
N THR A 165 19.23 21.43 8.93
CA THR A 165 19.45 21.29 10.36
C THR A 165 20.84 21.73 10.75
N ALA A 166 21.89 21.37 9.98
CA ALA A 166 23.24 21.79 10.21
C ALA A 166 23.41 23.34 10.11
N LYS A 167 22.79 23.97 9.11
CA LYS A 167 22.75 25.43 8.99
C LYS A 167 22.11 26.10 10.23
N THR A 168 20.95 25.57 10.64
CA THR A 168 20.25 26.13 11.82
C THR A 168 21.05 25.91 13.11
N LYS A 169 21.73 24.76 13.28
CA LYS A 169 22.67 24.56 14.43
C LYS A 169 23.75 25.64 14.46
N ARG A 170 24.36 25.93 13.30
CA ARG A 170 25.39 26.97 13.18
C ARG A 170 24.85 28.35 13.56
N GLU A 171 23.66 28.72 13.10
CA GLU A 171 23.03 30.00 13.43
C GLU A 171 22.71 30.09 14.93
N ILE A 172 22.23 29.01 15.56
CA ILE A 172 21.99 28.98 17.02
C ILE A 172 23.31 29.12 17.78
N ALA A 173 24.35 28.39 17.37
CA ALA A 173 25.68 28.47 17.97
C ALA A 173 26.27 29.86 17.84
N LYS A 174 26.15 30.49 16.67
CA LYS A 174 26.60 31.88 16.43
C LYS A 174 25.88 32.87 17.34
N LYS A 175 24.55 32.82 17.44
CA LYS A 175 23.76 33.67 18.36
C LYS A 175 24.13 33.46 19.83
N LYS A 176 24.37 32.19 20.23
CA LYS A 176 24.85 31.91 21.59
C LYS A 176 26.27 32.45 21.83
N ALA A 177 27.16 32.34 20.83
CA ALA A 177 28.51 32.90 20.90
C ALA A 177 28.47 34.42 20.95
N GLU A 178 27.64 35.08 20.12
CA GLU A 178 27.45 36.55 20.15
C GLU A 178 26.87 37.05 21.48
N SER A 179 25.91 36.33 22.07
CA SER A 179 25.36 36.65 23.39
C SER A 179 26.36 36.36 24.51
N ARG A 180 27.24 35.37 24.37
CA ARG A 180 28.37 35.11 25.29
C ARG A 180 29.52 36.10 25.07
N ALA A 181 29.81 36.45 23.80
CA ALA A 181 30.84 37.44 23.48
C ALA A 181 30.48 38.86 23.94
N LYS A 182 29.20 39.21 24.00
CA LYS A 182 28.73 40.41 24.72
C LYS A 182 28.98 40.33 26.23
N ASN A 183 29.19 39.09 26.76
CA ASN A 183 29.53 38.89 28.19
C ASN A 183 31.01 38.50 28.42
N LEU A 184 31.77 38.10 27.39
CA LEU A 184 33.19 37.72 27.49
C LEU A 184 33.85 37.98 26.11
N GLN A 185 34.64 39.04 26.03
CA GLN A 185 35.62 39.24 24.95
C GLN A 185 36.66 38.09 25.00
N ASN A 186 36.90 37.47 23.85
CA ASN A 186 37.93 36.47 23.49
C ASN A 186 37.54 34.99 23.64
N LEU A 187 37.39 34.37 22.46
CA LEU A 187 38.02 33.09 22.11
C LEU A 187 37.68 32.68 20.66
N ASN A 188 38.71 32.42 19.86
CA ASN A 188 38.68 31.94 18.48
C ASN A 188 38.33 30.47 18.41
N PHE A 189 37.45 30.07 17.49
CA PHE A 189 37.24 28.67 17.11
C PHE A 189 37.34 28.43 15.59
N GLY A 190 38.15 27.44 15.26
CA GLY A 190 38.47 27.03 13.90
C GLY A 190 37.30 26.30 13.17
N THR A 191 37.33 26.45 11.86
CA THR A 191 36.37 25.87 10.90
C THR A 191 36.81 24.45 10.50
N SER A 192 35.92 23.47 10.58
CA SER A 192 36.10 22.18 9.97
C SER A 192 35.37 22.10 8.62
N GLU A 193 36.09 21.76 7.57
CA GLU A 193 35.56 21.61 6.21
C GLU A 193 34.79 20.29 6.04
N PHE A 194 33.66 20.39 5.34
CA PHE A 194 32.85 19.26 4.90
C PHE A 194 33.36 18.72 3.56
N LYS A 195 33.81 17.47 3.52
CA LYS A 195 34.05 16.73 2.26
C LYS A 195 32.71 16.32 1.62
N THR A 196 32.46 16.81 0.43
CA THR A 196 31.37 16.40 -0.45
C THR A 196 31.57 14.95 -0.90
N LEU A 197 30.58 14.09 -0.65
CA LEU A 197 30.54 12.73 -1.20
C LEU A 197 30.19 12.78 -2.68
N GLU A 198 31.02 12.11 -3.47
CA GLU A 198 30.85 11.97 -4.92
C GLU A 198 29.52 11.28 -5.29
N ALA A 199 28.96 11.78 -6.40
CA ALA A 199 27.70 11.33 -6.96
C ALA A 199 27.68 9.81 -7.25
N PHE A 200 26.61 9.18 -6.84
CA PHE A 200 26.26 7.80 -7.17
C PHE A 200 26.13 7.64 -8.69
N LYS A 201 27.12 7.05 -9.35
CA LYS A 201 27.00 6.60 -10.73
C LYS A 201 26.04 5.42 -10.75
N ALA A 202 24.83 5.66 -11.23
CA ALA A 202 23.87 4.59 -11.51
C ALA A 202 24.50 3.63 -12.53
N LYS A 203 24.93 2.45 -12.08
CA LYS A 203 25.22 1.33 -12.97
C LYS A 203 23.92 0.99 -13.70
N ASN A 204 23.99 0.89 -15.03
CA ASN A 204 22.89 0.47 -15.88
C ASN A 204 22.26 -0.85 -15.34
N LEU A 205 21.17 -0.74 -14.61
CA LEU A 205 20.37 -1.87 -14.18
C LEU A 205 19.54 -2.34 -15.37
N SER A 206 20.05 -3.32 -16.09
CA SER A 206 19.28 -4.05 -17.09
C SER A 206 18.27 -4.94 -16.39
N PHE A 207 17.02 -4.48 -16.33
CA PHE A 207 15.91 -5.31 -15.80
C PHE A 207 15.52 -6.36 -16.85
N LYS A 208 15.65 -7.65 -16.48
CA LYS A 208 15.15 -8.76 -17.31
C LYS A 208 13.63 -8.66 -17.44
N GLY A 209 13.06 -8.96 -18.61
CA GLY A 209 11.64 -8.79 -18.94
C GLY A 209 10.65 -9.40 -17.93
N ASN A 210 11.01 -10.52 -17.29
CA ASN A 210 10.19 -11.16 -16.26
C ASN A 210 10.06 -10.32 -14.98
N LEU A 211 11.09 -9.55 -14.60
CA LEU A 211 11.05 -8.66 -13.45
C LEU A 211 10.15 -7.46 -13.70
N ILE A 212 10.21 -6.87 -14.89
CA ILE A 212 9.36 -5.74 -15.29
C ILE A 212 7.88 -6.14 -15.24
N SER A 213 7.52 -7.31 -15.80
CA SER A 213 6.12 -7.76 -15.77
C SER A 213 5.65 -8.03 -14.35
N SER A 214 6.46 -8.68 -13.50
CA SER A 214 6.12 -8.94 -12.09
C SER A 214 5.92 -7.65 -11.29
N MET A 215 6.77 -6.63 -11.48
CA MET A 215 6.61 -5.35 -10.82
C MET A 215 5.42 -4.54 -11.38
N ALA A 216 5.13 -4.66 -12.68
CA ALA A 216 3.98 -3.98 -13.30
C ALA A 216 2.62 -4.57 -12.84
N GLU A 217 2.60 -5.82 -12.39
CA GLU A 217 1.43 -6.49 -11.81
C GLU A 217 1.15 -6.09 -10.36
N MET A 218 2.09 -5.47 -9.68
CA MET A 218 1.93 -5.06 -8.29
C MET A 218 0.81 -4.04 -8.15
N SER A 219 -0.05 -4.22 -7.16
CA SER A 219 -1.01 -3.20 -6.73
C SER A 219 -0.26 -1.94 -6.26
N THR A 220 -0.95 -0.80 -6.18
CA THR A 220 -0.36 0.44 -5.67
C THR A 220 0.27 0.24 -4.29
N VAL A 221 -0.40 -0.50 -3.39
CA VAL A 221 0.13 -0.80 -2.03
C VAL A 221 1.36 -1.71 -2.08
N GLN A 222 1.40 -2.70 -2.98
CA GLN A 222 2.58 -3.55 -3.16
C GLN A 222 3.77 -2.76 -3.73
N LYS A 223 3.52 -1.82 -4.65
CA LYS A 223 4.56 -0.89 -5.14
C LYS A 223 5.07 0.02 -4.02
N MET A 224 4.16 0.53 -3.18
CA MET A 224 4.52 1.31 -2.00
C MET A 224 5.40 0.50 -1.05
N ALA A 225 5.07 -0.76 -0.77
CA ALA A 225 5.88 -1.63 0.09
C ALA A 225 7.27 -1.91 -0.51
N ALA A 226 7.36 -2.15 -1.83
CA ALA A 226 8.64 -2.33 -2.51
C ALA A 226 9.48 -1.05 -2.51
N THR A 227 8.83 0.11 -2.68
CA THR A 227 9.48 1.43 -2.61
C THR A 227 9.97 1.71 -1.20
N ASP A 228 9.22 1.34 -0.16
CA ASP A 228 9.63 1.47 1.23
C ASP A 228 10.88 0.63 1.56
N GLY A 229 11.01 -0.56 0.98
CA GLY A 229 12.25 -1.35 1.11
C GLY A 229 13.47 -0.60 0.54
N GLY A 230 13.35 -0.04 -0.66
CA GLY A 230 14.40 0.79 -1.26
C GLY A 230 14.66 2.08 -0.49
N TYR A 231 13.62 2.72 0.01
CA TYR A 231 13.68 3.89 0.88
C TYR A 231 14.42 3.57 2.19
N ALA A 232 14.08 2.47 2.85
CA ALA A 232 14.73 2.04 4.09
C ALA A 232 16.24 1.86 3.90
N VAL A 233 16.66 1.20 2.81
CA VAL A 233 18.08 1.07 2.45
C VAL A 233 18.72 2.44 2.21
N GLY A 234 18.06 3.31 1.43
CA GLY A 234 18.55 4.65 1.16
C GLY A 234 18.74 5.48 2.43
N ARG A 235 17.78 5.42 3.36
CA ARG A 235 17.87 6.11 4.67
C ARG A 235 19.05 5.62 5.49
N VAL A 236 19.22 4.29 5.63
CA VAL A 236 20.34 3.72 6.37
C VAL A 236 21.69 4.16 5.78
N LEU A 237 21.81 4.18 4.45
CA LEU A 237 23.04 4.58 3.75
C LEU A 237 23.36 6.07 3.82
N THR A 238 22.34 6.93 4.07
CA THR A 238 22.51 8.39 4.12
C THR A 238 22.63 8.94 5.54
N GLU A 239 22.51 8.09 6.57
CA GLU A 239 22.58 8.55 7.94
C GLU A 239 23.97 9.12 8.31
N ARG A 240 23.99 10.00 9.30
CA ARG A 240 25.14 10.81 9.71
C ARG A 240 26.27 9.97 10.32
N ASN A 241 25.92 8.90 11.01
CA ASN A 241 26.87 7.97 11.63
C ASN A 241 26.29 6.55 11.73
N ARG A 242 27.11 5.61 12.17
CA ARG A 242 26.73 4.18 12.28
C ARG A 242 25.58 3.96 13.27
N ASN A 243 25.58 4.65 14.40
CA ASN A 243 24.53 4.50 15.41
C ASN A 243 23.19 5.01 14.90
N ALA A 244 23.19 6.14 14.19
CA ALA A 244 22.00 6.66 13.50
C ALA A 244 21.49 5.68 12.42
N ALA A 245 22.39 5.08 11.64
CA ALA A 245 22.04 4.10 10.63
C ALA A 245 21.38 2.84 11.24
N ILE A 246 21.91 2.32 12.35
CA ILE A 246 21.33 1.18 13.06
C ILE A 246 19.97 1.52 13.66
N ASP A 247 19.83 2.69 14.27
CA ASP A 247 18.56 3.17 14.85
C ASP A 247 17.47 3.33 13.80
N VAL A 248 17.80 3.95 12.66
CA VAL A 248 16.90 4.09 11.54
C VAL A 248 16.57 2.73 10.91
N GLY A 249 17.54 1.84 10.77
CA GLY A 249 17.30 0.47 10.28
C GLY A 249 16.30 -0.29 11.13
N PHE A 250 16.43 -0.24 12.46
CA PHE A 250 15.45 -0.82 13.38
C PHE A 250 14.05 -0.23 13.20
N LYS A 251 13.96 1.10 13.16
CA LYS A 251 12.69 1.82 12.91
C LYS A 251 12.06 1.38 11.61
N MET A 252 12.81 1.37 10.49
CA MET A 252 12.28 1.05 9.15
C MET A 252 11.79 -0.39 9.06
N ALA A 253 12.53 -1.36 9.62
CA ALA A 253 12.10 -2.76 9.65
C ALA A 253 10.77 -2.91 10.42
N GLY A 254 10.64 -2.27 11.59
CA GLY A 254 9.42 -2.25 12.37
C GLY A 254 8.25 -1.61 11.63
N MET A 255 8.48 -0.47 10.97
CA MET A 255 7.46 0.22 10.17
C MET A 255 6.96 -0.65 9.00
N MET A 256 7.86 -1.26 8.23
CA MET A 256 7.48 -2.15 7.12
C MET A 256 6.63 -3.33 7.60
N PHE A 257 7.02 -3.98 8.69
CA PHE A 257 6.24 -5.06 9.28
C PHE A 257 4.84 -4.60 9.72
N LEU A 258 4.78 -3.49 10.47
CA LEU A 258 3.53 -2.96 11.02
C LEU A 258 2.61 -2.32 9.96
N ASN A 259 3.14 -1.88 8.82
CA ASN A 259 2.32 -1.31 7.75
C ASN A 259 1.78 -2.36 6.78
N PHE A 260 2.57 -3.37 6.42
CA PHE A 260 2.23 -4.26 5.30
C PHE A 260 1.92 -5.70 5.70
N VAL A 261 2.50 -6.19 6.80
CA VAL A 261 2.35 -7.59 7.23
C VAL A 261 1.34 -7.70 8.36
N PHE A 262 1.56 -6.99 9.45
CA PHE A 262 0.78 -7.09 10.68
C PHE A 262 -0.71 -6.82 10.50
N PRO A 263 -1.19 -5.78 9.78
CA PRO A 263 -2.62 -5.51 9.63
C PRO A 263 -3.37 -6.64 8.92
N ASN A 264 -2.73 -7.31 7.97
CA ASN A 264 -3.32 -8.45 7.28
C ASN A 264 -3.44 -9.68 8.18
N MET A 265 -2.41 -9.92 9.02
CA MET A 265 -2.44 -11.00 10.02
C MET A 265 -3.52 -10.73 11.06
N LEU A 266 -3.56 -9.51 11.60
CA LEU A 266 -4.53 -9.10 12.61
C LEU A 266 -5.97 -9.15 12.07
N ALA A 267 -6.22 -8.69 10.83
CA ALA A 267 -7.53 -8.77 10.21
C ALA A 267 -8.02 -10.22 10.11
N LYS A 268 -7.17 -11.14 9.64
CA LYS A 268 -7.50 -12.58 9.59
C LYS A 268 -7.81 -13.15 10.98
N PHE A 269 -6.98 -12.82 11.95
CA PHE A 269 -7.18 -13.26 13.33
C PHE A 269 -8.51 -12.76 13.91
N LEU A 270 -8.80 -11.46 13.78
CA LEU A 270 -10.04 -10.87 14.25
C LEU A 270 -11.26 -11.47 13.53
N ASP A 271 -11.23 -11.57 12.20
CA ASP A 271 -12.35 -12.11 11.41
C ASP A 271 -12.63 -13.58 11.76
N THR A 272 -11.59 -14.37 12.01
CA THR A 272 -11.75 -15.78 12.44
C THR A 272 -12.29 -15.89 13.87
N THR A 273 -11.75 -15.08 14.79
CA THR A 273 -12.14 -15.15 16.19
C THR A 273 -13.56 -14.66 16.43
N THR A 274 -13.91 -13.49 15.87
CA THR A 274 -15.27 -12.92 16.02
C THR A 274 -16.29 -13.66 15.17
N GLY A 275 -15.87 -14.25 14.04
CA GLY A 275 -16.72 -15.09 13.22
C GLY A 275 -17.29 -16.30 13.98
N LYS A 276 -16.55 -16.86 14.95
CA LYS A 276 -17.03 -17.93 15.83
C LYS A 276 -18.30 -17.53 16.62
N LEU A 277 -18.49 -16.23 16.90
CA LEU A 277 -19.67 -15.71 17.60
C LEU A 277 -20.98 -15.85 16.80
N ILE A 278 -20.87 -16.05 15.49
CA ILE A 278 -21.99 -16.24 14.57
C ILE A 278 -21.82 -17.50 13.69
N ASN A 279 -20.91 -18.39 14.09
CA ASN A 279 -20.59 -19.64 13.39
C ASN A 279 -20.30 -19.48 11.88
N THR A 280 -19.64 -18.38 11.47
CA THR A 280 -19.28 -18.14 10.08
C THR A 280 -17.99 -17.31 9.96
N ASN A 281 -17.38 -17.29 8.78
CA ASN A 281 -16.22 -16.46 8.49
C ASN A 281 -16.65 -15.06 8.05
N LEU A 282 -16.07 -13.99 8.66
CA LEU A 282 -16.33 -12.60 8.30
C LEU A 282 -15.39 -12.10 7.17
N LYS A 283 -15.23 -12.90 6.09
CA LYS A 283 -14.32 -12.58 4.98
C LYS A 283 -14.92 -11.66 3.92
N LEU A 284 -16.26 -11.51 3.88
CA LEU A 284 -16.93 -10.61 2.94
C LEU A 284 -16.72 -9.14 3.34
N ASP A 285 -16.74 -8.27 2.32
CA ASP A 285 -16.68 -6.82 2.55
C ASP A 285 -17.90 -6.33 3.34
N ILE A 286 -17.69 -5.38 4.25
CA ILE A 286 -18.75 -4.79 5.06
C ILE A 286 -19.85 -4.12 4.21
N LYS A 287 -19.51 -3.61 3.01
CA LYS A 287 -20.50 -3.07 2.07
C LYS A 287 -21.44 -4.15 1.57
N MET A 288 -20.91 -5.36 1.31
CA MET A 288 -21.73 -6.48 0.88
C MET A 288 -22.63 -6.98 2.01
N LEU A 289 -22.11 -7.04 3.25
CA LEU A 289 -22.89 -7.38 4.43
C LEU A 289 -23.99 -6.35 4.77
N ALA A 290 -23.87 -5.13 4.21
CA ALA A 290 -24.82 -4.04 4.36
C ALA A 290 -25.73 -3.85 3.14
N ASP A 291 -25.52 -4.63 2.09
CA ASP A 291 -26.24 -4.50 0.83
C ASP A 291 -27.63 -5.13 0.92
N GLU A 292 -28.66 -4.29 0.85
CA GLU A 292 -30.07 -4.72 0.99
C GLU A 292 -30.48 -5.70 -0.12
N GLU A 293 -30.02 -5.48 -1.37
CA GLU A 293 -30.30 -6.39 -2.48
C GLU A 293 -29.68 -7.77 -2.21
N PHE A 294 -28.46 -7.82 -1.67
CA PHE A 294 -27.78 -9.06 -1.30
C PHE A 294 -28.55 -9.76 -0.16
N ILE A 295 -28.93 -9.03 0.88
CA ILE A 295 -29.71 -9.57 2.01
C ILE A 295 -31.05 -10.15 1.53
N ASN A 296 -31.76 -9.43 0.65
CA ASN A 296 -33.01 -9.88 0.09
C ASN A 296 -32.84 -11.10 -0.83
N SER A 297 -31.73 -11.16 -1.61
CA SER A 297 -31.43 -12.33 -2.43
C SER A 297 -31.16 -13.60 -1.60
N ILE A 298 -30.57 -13.44 -0.40
CA ILE A 298 -30.44 -14.56 0.56
C ILE A 298 -31.83 -14.98 1.09
N LYS A 299 -32.63 -14.02 1.58
CA LYS A 299 -33.99 -14.30 2.12
C LYS A 299 -34.86 -15.08 1.13
N ASN A 300 -34.82 -14.68 -0.12
CA ASN A 300 -35.63 -15.26 -1.17
C ASN A 300 -34.99 -16.51 -1.82
N ASN A 301 -33.85 -16.99 -1.29
CA ASN A 301 -33.06 -18.08 -1.83
C ASN A 301 -32.75 -17.93 -3.33
N ALA A 302 -32.54 -16.67 -3.78
CA ALA A 302 -32.39 -16.31 -5.18
C ALA A 302 -30.93 -16.32 -5.67
N LEU A 303 -29.96 -16.62 -4.80
CA LEU A 303 -28.52 -16.49 -5.08
C LEU A 303 -27.95 -17.59 -5.99
N ASN A 304 -28.64 -18.36 -6.68
CA ASN A 304 -28.21 -19.35 -7.68
C ASN A 304 -26.68 -19.49 -7.85
N LEU A 305 -25.99 -19.91 -6.77
CA LEU A 305 -24.52 -20.02 -6.76
C LEU A 305 -24.06 -21.17 -7.66
N PRO A 306 -22.98 -20.98 -8.43
CA PRO A 306 -22.47 -22.02 -9.31
C PRO A 306 -21.96 -23.23 -8.52
N ARG A 307 -22.51 -24.41 -8.85
CA ARG A 307 -22.06 -25.70 -8.31
C ARG A 307 -20.96 -26.28 -9.20
N VAL A 308 -19.78 -25.66 -9.18
CA VAL A 308 -18.64 -26.05 -10.01
C VAL A 308 -17.48 -26.53 -9.14
N LYS A 309 -16.72 -27.49 -9.64
CA LYS A 309 -15.59 -28.10 -8.91
C LYS A 309 -14.28 -27.39 -9.20
N THR A 310 -14.11 -26.94 -10.42
CA THR A 310 -12.85 -26.36 -10.89
C THR A 310 -12.95 -24.85 -11.10
N GLU A 311 -11.81 -24.17 -11.01
CA GLU A 311 -11.70 -22.73 -11.28
C GLU A 311 -12.04 -22.41 -12.75
N LYS A 312 -11.72 -23.32 -13.68
CA LYS A 312 -12.05 -23.19 -15.10
C LYS A 312 -13.57 -23.21 -15.32
N GLU A 313 -14.26 -24.18 -14.71
CA GLU A 313 -15.72 -24.27 -14.78
C GLU A 313 -16.38 -23.01 -14.20
N LEU A 314 -15.79 -22.41 -13.13
CA LEU A 314 -16.29 -21.18 -12.54
C LEU A 314 -16.18 -20.02 -13.53
N LEU A 315 -15.06 -19.90 -14.25
CA LEU A 315 -14.88 -18.88 -15.28
C LEU A 315 -15.84 -19.08 -16.45
N ASP A 316 -16.02 -20.33 -16.89
CA ASP A 316 -16.98 -20.67 -17.95
C ASP A 316 -18.43 -20.37 -17.52
N PHE A 317 -18.76 -20.60 -16.25
CA PHE A 317 -20.07 -20.22 -15.71
C PHE A 317 -20.28 -18.70 -15.75
N VAL A 318 -19.28 -17.92 -15.35
CA VAL A 318 -19.31 -16.44 -15.40
C VAL A 318 -19.55 -15.97 -16.83
N ASP A 319 -18.83 -16.54 -17.79
CA ASP A 319 -18.91 -16.13 -19.20
C ASP A 319 -20.27 -16.50 -19.86
N LYS A 320 -20.91 -17.60 -19.40
CA LYS A 320 -22.20 -18.07 -19.91
C LYS A 320 -23.42 -17.43 -19.22
N ASN A 321 -23.25 -16.93 -17.99
CA ASN A 321 -24.36 -16.47 -17.15
C ASN A 321 -24.18 -15.03 -16.63
N PRO A 322 -23.98 -14.03 -17.51
CA PRO A 322 -23.67 -12.67 -17.09
C PRO A 322 -24.79 -12.02 -16.24
N LYS A 323 -26.04 -12.45 -16.40
CA LYS A 323 -27.20 -11.94 -15.63
C LYS A 323 -27.38 -12.65 -14.28
N ASN A 324 -26.61 -13.68 -13.97
CA ASN A 324 -26.70 -14.37 -12.69
C ASN A 324 -26.29 -13.45 -11.53
N LEU A 325 -27.01 -13.46 -10.42
CA LEU A 325 -26.77 -12.59 -9.27
C LEU A 325 -25.36 -12.71 -8.71
N PHE A 326 -24.80 -13.92 -8.62
CA PHE A 326 -23.42 -14.11 -8.21
C PHE A 326 -22.45 -13.36 -9.13
N VAL A 327 -22.66 -13.44 -10.45
CA VAL A 327 -21.82 -12.76 -11.45
C VAL A 327 -21.94 -11.26 -11.32
N GLN A 328 -23.15 -10.74 -11.08
CA GLN A 328 -23.38 -9.32 -10.85
C GLN A 328 -22.71 -8.83 -9.55
N TYR A 329 -22.78 -9.61 -8.46
CA TYR A 329 -22.06 -9.29 -7.23
C TYR A 329 -20.54 -9.40 -7.41
N ALA A 330 -20.04 -10.40 -8.14
CA ALA A 330 -18.62 -10.52 -8.45
C ALA A 330 -18.10 -9.28 -9.22
N ASN A 331 -18.90 -8.72 -10.14
CA ASN A 331 -18.61 -7.48 -10.83
C ASN A 331 -18.70 -6.25 -9.89
N LYS A 332 -19.78 -6.11 -9.13
CA LYS A 332 -20.01 -5.02 -8.16
C LYS A 332 -18.87 -4.92 -7.13
N TYR A 333 -18.35 -6.09 -6.68
CA TYR A 333 -17.26 -6.17 -5.71
C TYR A 333 -15.88 -6.41 -6.34
N LYS A 334 -15.73 -6.10 -7.65
CA LYS A 334 -14.46 -6.07 -8.39
C LYS A 334 -13.69 -7.41 -8.38
N LYS A 335 -14.38 -8.53 -8.34
CA LYS A 335 -13.79 -9.86 -8.52
C LYS A 335 -13.64 -10.23 -10.00
N ILE A 336 -14.51 -9.68 -10.82
CA ILE A 336 -14.47 -9.70 -12.28
C ILE A 336 -14.78 -8.31 -12.81
N LYS A 337 -14.63 -8.10 -14.11
CA LYS A 337 -15.04 -6.89 -14.80
C LYS A 337 -15.91 -7.26 -15.98
N LEU A 338 -17.14 -6.74 -16.01
CA LEU A 338 -18.06 -6.86 -17.15
C LEU A 338 -18.04 -5.57 -17.97
N LEU A 339 -18.22 -5.72 -19.27
CA LEU A 339 -18.52 -4.64 -20.21
C LEU A 339 -20.00 -4.24 -20.09
N GLU A 340 -20.40 -3.14 -20.70
CA GLU A 340 -21.78 -2.63 -20.68
C GLU A 340 -22.78 -3.65 -21.28
N ASN A 341 -22.36 -4.45 -22.25
CA ASN A 341 -23.15 -5.54 -22.83
C ASN A 341 -23.24 -6.78 -21.94
N GLY A 342 -22.68 -6.76 -20.73
CA GLY A 342 -22.67 -7.87 -19.79
C GLY A 342 -21.59 -8.92 -20.06
N VAL A 343 -20.83 -8.83 -21.15
CA VAL A 343 -19.74 -9.75 -21.45
C VAL A 343 -18.55 -9.45 -20.55
N ARG A 344 -17.83 -10.48 -20.10
CA ARG A 344 -16.59 -10.31 -19.33
C ARG A 344 -15.56 -9.54 -20.17
N ASP A 345 -14.95 -8.52 -19.56
CA ASP A 345 -13.92 -7.72 -20.22
C ASP A 345 -12.66 -8.56 -20.49
N PRO A 346 -12.33 -8.85 -21.76
CA PRO A 346 -11.19 -9.71 -22.11
C PRO A 346 -9.83 -9.05 -21.80
N ARG A 347 -9.81 -7.76 -21.49
CA ARG A 347 -8.61 -7.00 -21.10
C ARG A 347 -8.25 -7.19 -19.64
N SER A 348 -9.16 -7.74 -18.82
CA SER A 348 -8.98 -7.97 -17.39
C SER A 348 -8.66 -9.44 -17.12
N TYR A 349 -7.64 -9.68 -16.28
CA TYR A 349 -7.33 -10.99 -15.76
C TYR A 349 -8.20 -11.28 -14.53
N VAL A 350 -8.82 -12.46 -14.46
CA VAL A 350 -9.62 -12.88 -13.32
C VAL A 350 -8.76 -13.70 -12.37
N ASP A 351 -8.66 -13.29 -11.12
CA ASP A 351 -8.10 -14.11 -10.04
C ASP A 351 -9.10 -15.25 -9.72
N LEU A 352 -8.90 -16.41 -10.36
CA LEU A 352 -9.81 -17.54 -10.24
C LEU A 352 -9.87 -18.09 -8.81
N LYS A 353 -8.73 -18.09 -8.11
CA LYS A 353 -8.68 -18.51 -6.72
C LYS A 353 -9.48 -17.54 -5.83
N GLY A 354 -9.27 -16.25 -6.00
CA GLY A 354 -10.02 -15.22 -5.27
C GLY A 354 -11.51 -15.21 -5.62
N LEU A 355 -11.88 -15.52 -6.86
CA LEU A 355 -13.27 -15.65 -7.28
C LEU A 355 -13.94 -16.88 -6.64
N LYS A 356 -13.22 -18.00 -6.57
CA LYS A 356 -13.68 -19.22 -5.88
C LYS A 356 -13.86 -18.97 -4.38
N GLU A 357 -12.88 -18.36 -3.73
CA GLU A 357 -12.99 -17.99 -2.33
C GLU A 357 -14.18 -17.03 -2.08
N PHE A 358 -14.43 -16.10 -2.98
CA PHE A 358 -15.57 -15.18 -2.90
C PHE A 358 -16.90 -15.94 -2.98
N ARG A 359 -17.04 -16.89 -3.92
CA ARG A 359 -18.22 -17.77 -4.02
C ARG A 359 -18.43 -18.56 -2.73
N ASP A 360 -17.38 -19.19 -2.23
CA ASP A 360 -17.44 -20.04 -1.04
C ASP A 360 -17.81 -19.23 0.19
N ASN A 361 -17.30 -18.02 0.33
CA ASN A 361 -17.67 -17.12 1.43
C ASN A 361 -19.14 -16.66 1.34
N ILE A 362 -19.65 -16.41 0.11
CA ILE A 362 -21.09 -16.11 -0.07
C ILE A 362 -21.93 -17.32 0.29
N ALA A 363 -21.54 -18.53 -0.16
CA ALA A 363 -22.27 -19.77 0.15
C ALA A 363 -22.35 -20.00 1.66
N GLU A 364 -21.21 -19.90 2.35
CA GLU A 364 -21.13 -20.11 3.79
C GLU A 364 -22.02 -19.12 4.57
N ILE A 365 -21.91 -17.81 4.28
CA ILE A 365 -22.69 -16.81 5.03
C ILE A 365 -24.19 -16.94 4.71
N SER A 366 -24.54 -17.25 3.46
CA SER A 366 -25.95 -17.43 3.04
C SER A 366 -26.58 -18.64 3.75
N GLU A 367 -25.86 -19.76 3.79
CA GLU A 367 -26.32 -20.97 4.49
C GLU A 367 -26.56 -20.70 5.98
N LYS A 368 -25.62 -20.02 6.63
CA LYS A 368 -25.75 -19.68 8.06
C LYS A 368 -26.86 -18.66 8.33
N ALA A 369 -27.03 -17.69 7.44
CA ALA A 369 -28.10 -16.71 7.53
C ALA A 369 -29.47 -17.37 7.39
N LEU A 370 -29.65 -18.30 6.43
CA LEU A 370 -30.89 -19.04 6.23
C LEU A 370 -31.23 -20.00 7.38
N LYS A 371 -30.21 -20.54 8.07
CA LYS A 371 -30.39 -21.36 9.27
C LYS A 371 -30.68 -20.54 10.52
N SER A 372 -30.54 -19.22 10.46
CA SER A 372 -30.89 -18.32 11.57
C SER A 372 -32.39 -18.01 11.59
N ASN A 373 -32.93 -17.65 12.76
CA ASN A 373 -34.34 -17.27 12.90
C ASN A 373 -34.69 -15.98 12.11
N ASP A 374 -33.74 -15.13 11.84
CA ASP A 374 -33.93 -13.86 11.14
C ASP A 374 -32.67 -13.49 10.35
N VAL A 375 -32.74 -13.65 9.03
CA VAL A 375 -31.65 -13.32 8.10
C VAL A 375 -31.17 -11.88 8.26
N THR A 376 -32.09 -10.93 8.45
CA THR A 376 -31.73 -9.51 8.57
C THR A 376 -30.94 -9.23 9.83
N LYS A 377 -31.39 -9.76 10.97
CA LYS A 377 -30.68 -9.62 12.25
C LYS A 377 -29.32 -10.28 12.21
N PHE A 378 -29.22 -11.48 11.57
CA PHE A 378 -27.95 -12.16 11.36
C PHE A 378 -26.98 -11.32 10.56
N MET A 379 -27.40 -10.78 9.41
CA MET A 379 -26.56 -9.95 8.54
C MET A 379 -26.16 -8.63 9.21
N GLN A 380 -27.08 -8.01 9.99
CA GLN A 380 -26.74 -6.82 10.79
C GLN A 380 -25.69 -7.13 11.86
N LYS A 381 -25.77 -8.29 12.53
CA LYS A 381 -24.76 -8.74 13.49
C LYS A 381 -23.42 -8.97 12.81
N ALA A 382 -23.39 -9.67 11.67
CA ALA A 382 -22.20 -9.88 10.88
C ALA A 382 -21.54 -8.55 10.44
N LYS A 383 -22.34 -7.59 9.94
CA LYS A 383 -21.90 -6.24 9.61
C LYS A 383 -21.26 -5.50 10.79
N ARG A 384 -21.90 -5.54 11.96
CA ARG A 384 -21.39 -4.88 13.18
C ARG A 384 -20.08 -5.48 13.63
N LEU A 385 -19.97 -6.82 13.66
CA LEU A 385 -18.73 -7.52 14.01
C LEU A 385 -17.62 -7.20 13.03
N LYS A 386 -17.90 -7.24 11.73
CA LYS A 386 -16.91 -6.85 10.70
C LYS A 386 -16.45 -5.40 10.85
N GLY A 387 -17.38 -4.49 11.11
CA GLY A 387 -17.04 -3.08 11.38
C GLY A 387 -16.16 -2.91 12.61
N ALA A 388 -16.48 -3.59 13.71
CA ALA A 388 -15.66 -3.60 14.92
C ALA A 388 -14.26 -4.17 14.68
N ASN A 389 -14.14 -5.27 13.89
CA ASN A 389 -12.84 -5.85 13.52
C ASN A 389 -11.98 -4.86 12.72
N ILE A 390 -12.59 -4.14 11.77
CA ILE A 390 -11.87 -3.13 10.97
C ILE A 390 -11.36 -2.01 11.87
N LEU A 391 -12.20 -1.47 12.75
CA LEU A 391 -11.82 -0.40 13.67
C LEU A 391 -10.75 -0.87 14.67
N ALA A 392 -10.89 -2.09 15.21
CA ALA A 392 -9.88 -2.70 16.08
C ALA A 392 -8.53 -2.88 15.34
N ASN A 393 -8.56 -3.38 14.10
CA ASN A 393 -7.35 -3.55 13.30
C ASN A 393 -6.63 -2.21 13.07
N VAL A 394 -7.36 -1.18 12.65
CA VAL A 394 -6.80 0.17 12.44
C VAL A 394 -6.28 0.74 13.76
N GLY A 395 -7.06 0.65 14.84
CA GLY A 395 -6.67 1.19 16.15
C GLY A 395 -5.43 0.52 16.73
N ILE A 396 -5.38 -0.81 16.73
CA ILE A 396 -4.24 -1.59 17.23
C ILE A 396 -3.00 -1.33 16.36
N SER A 397 -3.13 -1.39 15.03
CA SER A 397 -2.02 -1.14 14.12
C SER A 397 -1.47 0.27 14.27
N SER A 398 -2.35 1.28 14.40
CA SER A 398 -1.94 2.67 14.63
C SER A 398 -1.24 2.85 15.98
N PHE A 399 -1.74 2.22 17.04
CA PHE A 399 -1.11 2.27 18.37
C PHE A 399 0.29 1.66 18.34
N LEU A 400 0.43 0.48 17.72
CA LEU A 400 1.73 -0.18 17.60
C LEU A 400 2.71 0.67 16.79
N LEU A 401 2.27 1.25 15.70
CA LEU A 401 3.12 2.05 14.80
C LEU A 401 3.49 3.40 15.41
N ALA A 402 2.52 4.10 15.98
CA ALA A 402 2.69 5.47 16.44
C ALA A 402 3.29 5.58 17.84
N TYR A 403 3.04 4.60 18.70
CA TYR A 403 3.45 4.65 20.11
C TYR A 403 4.40 3.52 20.49
N ALA A 404 4.04 2.25 20.27
CA ALA A 404 4.86 1.12 20.71
C ALA A 404 6.21 1.07 19.99
N LEU A 405 6.24 1.19 18.67
CA LEU A 405 7.48 1.17 17.89
C LEU A 405 8.45 2.28 18.27
N PRO A 406 8.08 3.57 18.38
CA PRO A 406 8.98 4.61 18.89
C PRO A 406 9.47 4.34 20.31
N LYS A 407 8.62 3.82 21.19
CA LYS A 407 9.05 3.46 22.56
C LYS A 407 10.06 2.33 22.59
N THR A 408 9.85 1.28 21.78
CA THR A 408 10.82 0.19 21.65
C THR A 408 12.11 0.69 20.98
N GLN A 409 12.05 1.60 20.02
CA GLN A 409 13.21 2.25 19.43
C GLN A 409 14.01 3.04 20.48
N PHE A 410 13.35 3.79 21.36
CA PHE A 410 14.04 4.50 22.44
C PHE A 410 14.69 3.55 23.45
N ALA A 411 14.01 2.46 23.81
CA ALA A 411 14.60 1.42 24.65
C ALA A 411 15.83 0.76 23.96
N PHE A 412 15.73 0.49 22.68
CA PHE A 412 16.82 -0.04 21.86
C PHE A 412 18.02 0.91 21.84
N ARG A 413 17.81 2.21 21.64
CA ARG A 413 18.90 3.22 21.74
C ARG A 413 19.59 3.18 23.08
N LYS A 414 18.83 3.21 24.16
CA LYS A 414 19.39 3.20 25.52
C LYS A 414 20.16 1.93 25.84
N LEU A 415 19.63 0.77 25.49
CA LEU A 415 20.18 -0.54 25.84
C LEU A 415 21.35 -0.95 24.92
N ILE A 416 21.20 -0.73 23.62
CA ILE A 416 22.13 -1.25 22.60
C ILE A 416 23.11 -0.16 22.15
N LEU A 417 22.61 1.04 21.83
CA LEU A 417 23.45 2.14 21.33
C LEU A 417 24.03 3.00 22.46
N LYS A 418 23.60 2.75 23.71
CA LYS A 418 24.02 3.51 24.91
C LYS A 418 23.86 5.02 24.76
N SER A 419 22.84 5.47 24.02
CA SER A 419 22.52 6.86 23.76
C SER A 419 21.11 7.20 24.29
N GLU A 420 20.99 8.30 25.04
CA GLU A 420 19.70 8.81 25.53
C GLU A 420 19.05 9.81 24.55
N LEU A 421 19.86 10.42 23.69
CA LEU A 421 19.44 11.42 22.71
C LEU A 421 19.37 10.83 21.30
N GLU A 422 18.76 11.57 20.38
CA GLU A 422 18.65 11.17 18.98
C GLU A 422 20.03 11.18 18.32
N PRO A 423 20.57 10.01 17.87
CA PRO A 423 21.89 9.92 17.26
C PRO A 423 22.02 10.87 16.06
N GLY A 424 23.18 11.54 15.94
CA GLY A 424 23.44 12.48 14.86
C GLY A 424 22.83 13.88 15.02
N ILE A 425 21.95 14.11 15.99
CA ILE A 425 21.49 15.48 16.35
C ILE A 425 22.21 15.99 17.57
N ALA A 426 22.46 15.13 18.54
CA ALA A 426 23.15 15.48 19.79
C ALA A 426 24.69 15.53 19.66
N GLU A 427 25.21 14.85 18.67
CA GLU A 427 26.64 14.86 18.28
C GLU A 427 26.86 15.99 17.26
#